data_f6f133e6e417b9aa7c83ab3280b0b858
#
_entry.id   f6f133e6e417b9aa7c83ab3280b0b858
#
_cell.length_a   1.000
_cell.length_b   1.000
_cell.length_c   1.000
_cell.angle_alpha   90.00
_cell.angle_beta   90.00
_cell.angle_gamma   90.00
#
_symmetry.space_group_name_H-M   'P 1'
#
loop_
_entity.id
_entity.type
_entity.pdbx_description
1 polymer ?
#
loop_
_entity_poly.entity_id
_entity_poly.type
_entity_poly.pdbx_seq_one_letter_code
_entity_poly.pdbx_strand_id
1 'polypeptide(L)'
;RLLESESNQEDELDKYNRVDILAENSKGELFIIEVQNNDEYAYFQRMLFGVSKLVTEYINRGEGYHNIKKIYSVNIVYFDLGQGKDYLYHGKTEFMGVNTGEILNLSPFQRQKFNVDAVSELYPEYYILKVNDFHDKPANLLEEWMYYLSTGDIIQNSTAPGLSEARKKLELAMMSKDELSAYYRHLDNTVILRDNIYTSRGEGLLEGREMGRKEGMLEGMLKGMEKGLLEGLEKGREEGLVKGREEGLAEGMRNAKAQIVKKLMSSGANIDLIMDVTGLTEVEIRSLL
;
A
#
# COMPACT_ATOMS: atom_id res chain seq x y z
N ARG A 1 -18.02 -29.14 19.15
CA ARG A 1 -19.04 -29.56 18.18
C ARG A 1 -18.88 -28.70 16.94
N LEU A 2 -18.71 -29.33 15.77
CA LEU A 2 -18.81 -28.66 14.48
C LEU A 2 -20.28 -28.29 14.24
N LEU A 3 -20.56 -27.01 13.94
CA LEU A 3 -21.92 -26.52 13.71
C LEU A 3 -22.24 -26.48 12.23
N GLU A 4 -21.35 -25.87 11.42
CA GLU A 4 -21.49 -25.80 9.96
C GLU A 4 -20.13 -25.72 9.27
N SER A 5 -20.06 -26.22 8.02
CA SER A 5 -18.92 -26.05 7.13
C SER A 5 -19.22 -25.11 5.95
N GLU A 6 -20.46 -24.60 5.83
CA GLU A 6 -20.87 -23.61 4.84
C GLU A 6 -22.06 -22.85 5.41
N SER A 7 -21.97 -21.52 5.56
CA SER A 7 -23.09 -20.72 6.04
C SER A 7 -24.20 -20.61 5.02
N ASN A 8 -25.44 -20.77 5.43
CA ASN A 8 -26.63 -20.65 4.59
C ASN A 8 -26.83 -19.20 4.13
N GLN A 9 -27.20 -19.05 2.86
CA GLN A 9 -27.71 -17.82 2.29
C GLN A 9 -29.18 -17.71 2.72
N GLU A 10 -29.54 -16.77 3.59
CA GLU A 10 -30.93 -16.55 3.99
C GLU A 10 -31.76 -15.77 2.96
N ASP A 11 -31.09 -14.98 2.10
CA ASP A 11 -31.73 -14.20 1.03
C ASP A 11 -30.81 -14.07 -0.19
N GLU A 12 -31.35 -14.04 -1.42
CA GLU A 12 -30.59 -13.86 -2.67
C GLU A 12 -29.80 -12.52 -2.72
N LEU A 13 -30.18 -11.56 -1.88
CA LEU A 13 -29.54 -10.25 -1.77
C LEU A 13 -28.49 -10.17 -0.66
N ASP A 14 -28.35 -11.22 0.14
CA ASP A 14 -27.39 -11.23 1.24
C ASP A 14 -25.96 -11.42 0.70
N LYS A 15 -25.04 -10.58 1.21
CA LYS A 15 -23.64 -10.68 0.85
C LYS A 15 -23.11 -12.03 1.30
N TYR A 16 -22.58 -12.84 0.38
CA TYR A 16 -21.99 -14.14 0.67
C TYR A 16 -20.97 -14.00 1.80
N ASN A 17 -21.26 -14.59 2.95
CA ASN A 17 -20.31 -14.81 4.00
C ASN A 17 -20.24 -16.33 4.24
N ARG A 18 -19.37 -16.99 3.46
CA ARG A 18 -19.05 -18.39 3.74
C ARG A 18 -18.01 -18.41 4.82
N VAL A 19 -18.38 -18.93 5.97
CA VAL A 19 -17.44 -19.32 7.03
C VAL A 19 -16.96 -20.72 6.70
N ASP A 20 -15.64 -20.92 6.58
CA ASP A 20 -15.12 -22.25 6.22
C ASP A 20 -15.44 -23.27 7.30
N ILE A 21 -15.31 -22.89 8.58
CA ILE A 21 -15.64 -23.74 9.70
C ILE A 21 -16.26 -22.91 10.82
N LEU A 22 -17.45 -23.30 11.30
CA LEU A 22 -18.03 -22.81 12.52
C LEU A 22 -18.09 -23.94 13.57
N ALA A 23 -17.52 -23.70 14.73
CA ALA A 23 -17.48 -24.64 15.83
C ALA A 23 -17.93 -24.02 17.14
N GLU A 24 -18.42 -24.86 18.07
CA GLU A 24 -18.77 -24.48 19.43
C GLU A 24 -18.02 -25.37 20.41
N ASN A 25 -17.43 -24.77 21.44
CA ASN A 25 -16.80 -25.53 22.50
C ASN A 25 -17.79 -25.95 23.60
N SER A 26 -17.30 -26.64 24.65
CA SER A 26 -18.11 -27.09 25.78
C SER A 26 -18.68 -25.97 26.66
N LYS A 27 -18.16 -24.73 26.53
CA LYS A 27 -18.65 -23.54 27.23
C LYS A 27 -19.69 -22.76 26.41
N GLY A 28 -20.03 -23.21 25.20
CA GLY A 28 -20.94 -22.51 24.30
C GLY A 28 -20.29 -21.32 23.57
N GLU A 29 -18.96 -21.20 23.62
CA GLU A 29 -18.21 -20.19 22.88
C GLU A 29 -18.08 -20.60 21.40
N LEU A 30 -18.20 -19.66 20.50
CA LEU A 30 -18.19 -19.87 19.06
C LEU A 30 -16.80 -19.61 18.47
N PHE A 31 -16.40 -20.44 17.52
CA PHE A 31 -15.15 -20.32 16.78
C PHE A 31 -15.47 -20.25 15.29
N ILE A 32 -15.11 -19.13 14.68
CA ILE A 32 -15.04 -18.98 13.22
C ILE A 32 -13.60 -19.30 12.82
N ILE A 33 -13.42 -20.25 11.91
CA ILE A 33 -12.11 -20.53 11.33
C ILE A 33 -12.22 -20.29 9.83
N GLU A 34 -11.48 -19.32 9.34
CA GLU A 34 -11.38 -18.94 7.94
C GLU A 34 -10.00 -19.29 7.40
N VAL A 35 -9.93 -19.88 6.22
CA VAL A 35 -8.68 -20.17 5.51
C VAL A 35 -8.71 -19.41 4.20
N GLN A 36 -7.90 -18.36 4.08
CA GLN A 36 -7.90 -17.48 2.93
C GLN A 36 -6.57 -17.51 2.19
N ASN A 37 -6.61 -17.95 0.93
CA ASN A 37 -5.44 -18.05 0.07
C ASN A 37 -5.21 -16.80 -0.79
N ASN A 38 -6.28 -16.09 -1.12
CA ASN A 38 -6.24 -14.94 -2.02
C ASN A 38 -6.15 -13.64 -1.23
N ASP A 39 -5.33 -12.72 -1.73
CA ASP A 39 -5.24 -11.36 -1.19
C ASP A 39 -6.60 -10.64 -1.35
N GLU A 40 -7.08 -10.07 -0.26
CA GLU A 40 -8.32 -9.30 -0.20
C GLU A 40 -8.08 -8.00 0.57
N TYR A 41 -8.12 -6.87 -0.12
CA TYR A 41 -7.86 -5.55 0.49
C TYR A 41 -8.82 -5.20 1.63
N ALA A 42 -10.04 -5.73 1.63
CA ALA A 42 -11.08 -5.48 2.63
C ALA A 42 -11.18 -6.61 3.67
N TYR A 43 -10.12 -7.42 3.84
CA TYR A 43 -10.20 -8.61 4.69
C TYR A 43 -10.46 -8.30 6.16
N PHE A 44 -9.94 -7.22 6.71
CA PHE A 44 -10.26 -6.80 8.09
C PHE A 44 -11.75 -6.48 8.27
N GLN A 45 -12.37 -5.84 7.27
CA GLN A 45 -13.81 -5.57 7.29
C GLN A 45 -14.63 -6.85 7.13
N ARG A 46 -14.15 -7.80 6.34
CA ARG A 46 -14.76 -9.13 6.21
C ARG A 46 -14.75 -9.89 7.53
N MET A 47 -13.63 -9.91 8.25
CA MET A 47 -13.53 -10.50 9.59
C MET A 47 -14.56 -9.88 10.55
N LEU A 48 -14.65 -8.56 10.58
CA LEU A 48 -15.62 -7.83 11.40
C LEU A 48 -17.07 -8.19 11.01
N PHE A 49 -17.36 -8.25 9.70
CA PHE A 49 -18.69 -8.60 9.19
C PHE A 49 -19.09 -10.01 9.60
N GLY A 50 -18.21 -11.01 9.43
CA GLY A 50 -18.44 -12.40 9.81
C GLY A 50 -18.80 -12.56 11.29
N VAL A 51 -18.03 -11.92 12.16
CA VAL A 51 -18.30 -11.90 13.61
C VAL A 51 -19.63 -11.22 13.93
N SER A 52 -19.91 -10.07 13.30
CA SER A 52 -21.15 -9.32 13.52
C SER A 52 -22.39 -10.10 13.10
N LYS A 53 -22.30 -10.85 12.00
CA LYS A 53 -23.37 -11.72 11.53
C LYS A 53 -23.66 -12.81 12.56
N LEU A 54 -22.64 -13.50 13.08
CA LEU A 54 -22.84 -14.50 14.13
C LEU A 54 -23.44 -13.94 15.40
N VAL A 55 -23.05 -12.73 15.82
CA VAL A 55 -23.69 -12.08 16.98
C VAL A 55 -25.19 -11.96 16.77
N THR A 56 -25.64 -11.58 15.57
CA THR A 56 -27.07 -11.43 15.25
C THR A 56 -27.79 -12.75 15.04
N GLU A 57 -27.14 -13.77 14.51
CA GLU A 57 -27.71 -15.09 14.28
C GLU A 57 -27.94 -15.89 15.59
N TYR A 58 -27.05 -15.72 16.56
CA TYR A 58 -27.07 -16.47 17.81
C TYR A 58 -27.75 -15.74 18.97
N ILE A 59 -28.41 -14.60 18.73
CA ILE A 59 -29.28 -13.93 19.70
C ILE A 59 -30.70 -13.82 19.12
N ASN A 60 -31.67 -14.41 19.79
CA ASN A 60 -33.05 -14.32 19.33
C ASN A 60 -33.69 -12.99 19.70
N ARG A 61 -34.68 -12.57 18.91
CA ARG A 61 -35.46 -11.36 19.19
C ARG A 61 -36.16 -11.45 20.53
N GLY A 62 -35.85 -10.53 21.44
CA GLY A 62 -36.42 -10.50 22.81
C GLY A 62 -35.55 -11.14 23.86
N GLU A 63 -34.44 -11.79 23.48
CA GLU A 63 -33.43 -12.24 24.44
C GLU A 63 -32.65 -11.08 25.05
N GLY A 64 -32.16 -11.25 26.26
CA GLY A 64 -31.26 -10.27 26.86
C GLY A 64 -29.86 -10.29 26.26
N TYR A 65 -29.22 -9.15 26.14
CA TYR A 65 -27.84 -9.03 25.56
C TYR A 65 -26.79 -9.85 26.31
N HIS A 66 -27.07 -10.29 27.54
CA HIS A 66 -26.17 -11.18 28.28
C HIS A 66 -26.09 -12.60 27.69
N ASN A 67 -26.96 -12.93 26.73
CA ASN A 67 -26.92 -14.20 25.99
C ASN A 67 -26.01 -14.14 24.71
N ILE A 68 -25.44 -12.98 24.39
CA ILE A 68 -24.45 -12.88 23.33
C ILE A 68 -23.28 -13.81 23.67
N LYS A 69 -23.01 -14.75 22.78
CA LYS A 69 -21.93 -15.73 22.96
C LYS A 69 -20.57 -15.09 22.71
N LYS A 70 -19.57 -15.57 23.43
CA LYS A 70 -18.17 -15.27 23.11
C LYS A 70 -17.83 -15.83 21.73
N ILE A 71 -17.18 -15.03 20.89
CA ILE A 71 -16.77 -15.43 19.53
C ILE A 71 -15.26 -15.27 19.41
N TYR A 72 -14.62 -16.30 18.88
CA TYR A 72 -13.23 -16.29 18.45
C TYR A 72 -13.18 -16.37 16.93
N SER A 73 -12.59 -15.39 16.29
CA SER A 73 -12.36 -15.37 14.83
C SER A 73 -10.90 -15.76 14.57
N VAL A 74 -10.68 -16.94 14.03
CA VAL A 74 -9.37 -17.49 13.69
C VAL A 74 -9.21 -17.42 12.19
N ASN A 75 -8.25 -16.60 11.72
CA ASN A 75 -8.06 -16.27 10.32
C ASN A 75 -6.68 -16.76 9.88
N ILE A 76 -6.66 -17.80 9.07
CA ILE A 76 -5.45 -18.42 8.53
C ILE A 76 -5.26 -17.86 7.12
N VAL A 77 -4.23 -17.03 6.94
CA VAL A 77 -4.01 -16.30 5.68
C VAL A 77 -2.68 -16.70 5.03
N TYR A 78 -2.72 -16.90 3.70
CA TYR A 78 -1.58 -17.25 2.87
C TYR A 78 -1.11 -16.06 2.00
N PHE A 79 -1.41 -14.84 2.42
CA PHE A 79 -1.01 -13.59 1.77
C PHE A 79 -0.53 -12.56 2.79
N ASP A 80 0.10 -11.51 2.31
CA ASP A 80 0.59 -10.41 3.16
C ASP A 80 -0.58 -9.54 3.62
N LEU A 81 -1.13 -9.84 4.80
CA LEU A 81 -2.18 -9.04 5.43
C LEU A 81 -1.58 -7.97 6.35
N GLY A 82 -1.69 -6.72 5.93
CA GLY A 82 -1.15 -5.58 6.68
C GLY A 82 0.37 -5.56 6.76
N GLN A 83 0.91 -4.71 7.62
CA GLN A 83 2.36 -4.58 7.84
C GLN A 83 2.72 -5.06 9.25
N GLY A 84 3.66 -6.00 9.34
CA GLY A 84 4.13 -6.56 10.59
C GLY A 84 5.03 -7.76 10.34
N LYS A 85 5.86 -8.13 11.31
CA LYS A 85 6.88 -9.19 11.18
C LYS A 85 6.49 -10.49 11.87
N ASP A 86 5.41 -10.50 12.64
CA ASP A 86 4.97 -11.68 13.37
C ASP A 86 4.06 -12.55 12.50
N TYR A 87 4.10 -13.84 12.72
CA TYR A 87 3.19 -14.80 12.07
C TYR A 87 1.86 -14.93 12.81
N LEU A 88 1.76 -14.47 14.06
CA LEU A 88 0.56 -14.54 14.89
C LEU A 88 0.19 -13.17 15.46
N TYR A 89 -1.00 -12.71 15.17
CA TYR A 89 -1.57 -11.49 15.75
C TYR A 89 -2.83 -11.81 16.52
N HIS A 90 -2.95 -11.21 17.72
CA HIS A 90 -4.11 -11.33 18.57
C HIS A 90 -4.78 -9.96 18.76
N GLY A 91 -6.02 -9.85 18.34
CA GLY A 91 -6.86 -8.67 18.48
C GLY A 91 -7.91 -8.85 19.56
N LYS A 92 -7.97 -7.93 20.51
CA LYS A 92 -8.99 -7.87 21.56
C LYS A 92 -9.46 -6.44 21.78
N THR A 93 -10.66 -6.27 22.34
CA THR A 93 -11.23 -4.95 22.63
C THR A 93 -10.94 -4.56 24.08
N GLU A 94 -10.28 -3.43 24.28
CA GLU A 94 -10.04 -2.82 25.58
C GLU A 94 -10.53 -1.38 25.57
N PHE A 95 -11.06 -0.91 26.70
CA PHE A 95 -11.49 0.46 26.88
C PHE A 95 -10.50 1.17 27.79
N MET A 96 -9.81 2.14 27.25
CA MET A 96 -8.80 2.92 27.97
C MET A 96 -9.34 4.30 28.33
N GLY A 97 -9.18 4.70 29.57
CA GLY A 97 -9.54 6.06 30.03
C GLY A 97 -8.70 7.11 29.33
N VAL A 98 -9.35 8.01 28.60
CA VAL A 98 -8.66 9.02 27.77
C VAL A 98 -7.78 9.95 28.61
N ASN A 99 -8.18 10.24 29.84
CA ASN A 99 -7.47 11.16 30.72
C ASN A 99 -6.49 10.47 31.68
N THR A 100 -6.73 9.21 32.03
CA THR A 100 -5.98 8.50 33.08
C THR A 100 -5.09 7.39 32.53
N GLY A 101 -5.39 6.88 31.33
CA GLY A 101 -4.70 5.72 30.75
C GLY A 101 -5.05 4.38 31.43
N GLU A 102 -5.97 4.37 32.40
CA GLU A 102 -6.42 3.14 33.07
C GLU A 102 -7.33 2.30 32.17
N ILE A 103 -7.28 0.97 32.32
CA ILE A 103 -8.21 0.05 31.64
C ILE A 103 -9.52 -0.03 32.43
N LEU A 104 -10.64 0.17 31.72
CA LEU A 104 -11.97 0.02 32.29
C LEU A 104 -12.22 -1.44 32.67
N ASN A 105 -12.47 -1.69 33.95
CA ASN A 105 -12.73 -3.02 34.51
C ASN A 105 -14.21 -3.25 34.77
N LEU A 106 -14.59 -4.54 34.81
CA LEU A 106 -15.93 -4.95 35.25
C LEU A 106 -16.12 -4.68 36.74
N SER A 107 -17.35 -4.27 37.13
CA SER A 107 -17.74 -4.22 38.56
C SER A 107 -17.75 -5.64 39.17
N PRO A 108 -17.64 -5.79 40.48
CA PRO A 108 -17.74 -7.09 41.15
C PRO A 108 -19.02 -7.85 40.77
N PHE A 109 -20.15 -7.15 40.66
CA PHE A 109 -21.43 -7.74 40.25
C PHE A 109 -21.37 -8.27 38.81
N GLN A 110 -20.78 -7.52 37.87
CA GLN A 110 -20.66 -7.93 36.47
C GLN A 110 -19.75 -9.15 36.34
N ARG A 111 -18.59 -9.15 37.02
CA ARG A 111 -17.67 -10.32 37.04
C ARG A 111 -18.36 -11.59 37.51
N GLN A 112 -19.09 -11.49 38.62
CA GLN A 112 -19.85 -12.62 39.15
C GLN A 112 -20.98 -13.06 38.20
N LYS A 113 -21.71 -12.11 37.62
CA LYS A 113 -22.83 -12.40 36.73
C LYS A 113 -22.42 -13.02 35.40
N PHE A 114 -21.35 -12.53 34.80
CA PHE A 114 -20.88 -13.00 33.51
C PHE A 114 -19.83 -14.10 33.63
N ASN A 115 -19.28 -14.33 34.79
CA ASN A 115 -18.22 -15.31 35.08
C ASN A 115 -16.97 -15.07 34.23
N VAL A 116 -16.54 -13.78 34.10
CA VAL A 116 -15.35 -13.34 33.40
C VAL A 116 -14.64 -12.26 34.22
N ASP A 117 -13.33 -12.11 34.02
CA ASP A 117 -12.53 -11.19 34.83
C ASP A 117 -12.37 -9.82 34.16
N ALA A 118 -12.36 -9.75 32.82
CA ALA A 118 -12.10 -8.54 32.07
C ALA A 118 -13.23 -8.21 31.08
N VAL A 119 -13.37 -6.92 30.75
CA VAL A 119 -14.32 -6.45 29.74
C VAL A 119 -14.02 -7.07 28.37
N SER A 120 -12.74 -7.25 28.03
CA SER A 120 -12.31 -7.85 26.77
C SER A 120 -12.83 -9.27 26.53
N GLU A 121 -13.11 -10.02 27.61
CA GLU A 121 -13.66 -11.38 27.50
C GLU A 121 -15.12 -11.42 27.04
N LEU A 122 -15.85 -10.31 27.18
CA LEU A 122 -17.22 -10.17 26.67
C LEU A 122 -17.27 -9.86 25.16
N TYR A 123 -16.16 -9.38 24.60
CA TYR A 123 -16.06 -8.98 23.19
C TYR A 123 -15.47 -10.10 22.34
N PRO A 124 -15.71 -10.08 21.02
CA PRO A 124 -15.01 -10.98 20.10
C PRO A 124 -13.50 -10.81 20.18
N GLU A 125 -12.78 -11.92 19.98
CA GLU A 125 -11.34 -11.93 19.81
C GLU A 125 -10.97 -12.41 18.42
N TYR A 126 -9.92 -11.82 17.87
CA TYR A 126 -9.44 -12.10 16.53
C TYR A 126 -8.03 -12.67 16.59
N TYR A 127 -7.80 -13.78 15.92
CA TYR A 127 -6.49 -14.36 15.72
C TYR A 127 -6.19 -14.36 14.23
N ILE A 128 -5.06 -13.81 13.85
CA ILE A 128 -4.57 -13.81 12.46
C ILE A 128 -3.28 -14.62 12.43
N LEU A 129 -3.29 -15.70 11.65
CA LEU A 129 -2.18 -16.60 11.45
C LEU A 129 -1.66 -16.39 10.02
N LYS A 130 -0.51 -15.72 9.87
CA LYS A 130 0.14 -15.45 8.59
C LYS A 130 1.06 -16.62 8.26
N VAL A 131 0.56 -17.57 7.48
CA VAL A 131 1.25 -18.85 7.23
C VAL A 131 2.58 -18.63 6.52
N ASN A 132 2.64 -17.66 5.60
CA ASN A 132 3.84 -17.36 4.83
C ASN A 132 4.96 -16.69 5.66
N ASP A 133 4.63 -16.15 6.85
CA ASP A 133 5.61 -15.51 7.73
C ASP A 133 6.19 -16.50 8.78
N PHE A 134 5.66 -17.72 8.84
CA PHE A 134 6.18 -18.76 9.74
C PHE A 134 7.32 -19.53 9.08
N HIS A 135 8.55 -19.36 9.61
CA HIS A 135 9.77 -19.97 9.08
C HIS A 135 10.56 -20.77 10.12
N ASP A 136 10.13 -20.77 11.37
CA ASP A 136 10.85 -21.36 12.48
C ASP A 136 10.56 -22.86 12.65
N LYS A 137 11.40 -23.52 13.45
CA LYS A 137 11.09 -24.87 13.92
C LYS A 137 10.03 -24.78 15.00
N PRO A 138 8.96 -25.61 14.92
CA PRO A 138 7.89 -25.56 15.91
C PRO A 138 8.41 -25.81 17.33
N ALA A 139 8.03 -24.93 18.26
CA ALA A 139 8.34 -25.00 19.68
C ALA A 139 7.10 -25.27 20.56
N ASN A 140 5.91 -25.19 20.00
CA ASN A 140 4.63 -25.39 20.68
C ASN A 140 3.58 -26.00 19.74
N LEU A 141 2.43 -26.39 20.33
CA LEU A 141 1.36 -27.09 19.60
C LEU A 141 0.78 -26.27 18.43
N LEU A 142 0.67 -24.95 18.58
CA LEU A 142 0.19 -24.09 17.52
C LEU A 142 1.20 -24.02 16.36
N GLU A 143 2.48 -23.93 16.67
CA GLU A 143 3.52 -23.89 15.67
C GLU A 143 3.68 -25.22 14.93
N GLU A 144 3.34 -26.36 15.54
CA GLU A 144 3.25 -27.64 14.83
C GLU A 144 2.17 -27.60 13.74
N TRP A 145 1.01 -26.96 14.02
CA TRP A 145 -0.02 -26.69 13.02
C TRP A 145 0.45 -25.69 11.98
N MET A 146 1.12 -24.60 12.38
CA MET A 146 1.68 -23.62 11.45
C MET A 146 2.70 -24.24 10.50
N TYR A 147 3.56 -25.10 11.01
CA TYR A 147 4.51 -25.88 10.21
C TYR A 147 3.78 -26.73 9.16
N TYR A 148 2.77 -27.49 9.59
CA TYR A 148 1.96 -28.28 8.67
C TYR A 148 1.27 -27.41 7.60
N LEU A 149 0.66 -26.32 8.00
CA LEU A 149 -0.03 -25.40 7.07
C LEU A 149 0.94 -24.75 6.08
N SER A 150 2.18 -24.46 6.48
CA SER A 150 3.17 -23.81 5.63
C SER A 150 3.89 -24.78 4.68
N THR A 151 4.17 -26.00 5.12
CA THR A 151 4.99 -26.97 4.38
C THR A 151 4.18 -28.13 3.74
N GLY A 152 3.00 -28.41 4.28
CA GLY A 152 2.23 -29.64 3.95
C GLY A 152 2.72 -30.89 4.69
N ASP A 153 3.82 -30.79 5.45
CA ASP A 153 4.44 -31.91 6.14
C ASP A 153 4.09 -31.92 7.63
N ILE A 154 3.87 -33.11 8.20
CA ILE A 154 3.63 -33.30 9.64
C ILE A 154 4.88 -33.87 10.29
N ILE A 155 5.41 -33.20 11.31
CA ILE A 155 6.60 -33.65 12.06
C ILE A 155 6.37 -35.02 12.66
N GLN A 156 7.38 -35.92 12.57
CA GLN A 156 7.25 -37.32 12.98
C GLN A 156 6.75 -37.50 14.42
N ASN A 157 7.16 -36.62 15.34
CA ASN A 157 6.80 -36.67 16.77
C ASN A 157 5.85 -35.55 17.14
N SER A 158 4.97 -35.15 16.23
CA SER A 158 3.97 -34.11 16.52
C SER A 158 3.07 -34.53 17.69
N THR A 159 2.90 -33.60 18.64
CA THR A 159 2.05 -33.76 19.82
C THR A 159 0.78 -32.92 19.74
N ALA A 160 0.65 -32.05 18.74
CA ALA A 160 -0.52 -31.21 18.57
C ALA A 160 -1.78 -32.04 18.30
N PRO A 161 -2.85 -31.85 19.07
CA PRO A 161 -4.10 -32.56 18.88
C PRO A 161 -4.62 -32.40 17.45
N GLY A 162 -5.07 -33.49 16.83
CA GLY A 162 -5.61 -33.48 15.47
C GLY A 162 -4.57 -33.71 14.36
N LEU A 163 -3.27 -33.45 14.57
CA LEU A 163 -2.25 -33.68 13.54
C LEU A 163 -1.99 -35.18 13.29
N SER A 164 -2.17 -36.07 14.30
CA SER A 164 -2.11 -37.51 14.11
C SER A 164 -3.25 -38.01 13.21
N GLU A 165 -4.44 -37.47 13.38
CA GLU A 165 -5.61 -37.78 12.57
C GLU A 165 -5.46 -37.19 11.16
N ALA A 166 -4.92 -35.99 11.03
CA ALA A 166 -4.59 -35.37 9.75
C ALA A 166 -3.59 -36.23 8.97
N ARG A 167 -2.55 -36.76 9.64
CA ARG A 167 -1.58 -37.70 9.04
C ARG A 167 -2.24 -38.93 8.49
N LYS A 168 -3.12 -39.58 9.28
CA LYS A 168 -3.86 -40.77 8.85
C LYS A 168 -4.74 -40.52 7.63
N LYS A 169 -5.35 -39.34 7.56
CA LYS A 169 -6.14 -38.91 6.38
C LYS A 169 -5.30 -38.59 5.16
N LEU A 170 -4.07 -38.15 5.35
CA LEU A 170 -3.13 -37.89 4.25
C LEU A 170 -2.54 -39.18 3.67
N GLU A 171 -2.57 -40.31 4.42
CA GLU A 171 -2.18 -41.59 3.88
C GLU A 171 -3.15 -42.01 2.78
N LEU A 172 -2.71 -41.90 1.52
CA LEU A 172 -3.52 -42.12 0.31
C LEU A 172 -4.26 -43.48 0.31
N ALA A 173 -3.73 -44.51 1.02
CA ALA A 173 -4.32 -45.84 1.14
C ALA A 173 -5.57 -45.91 2.03
N MET A 174 -5.81 -44.90 2.87
CA MET A 174 -6.94 -44.84 3.80
C MET A 174 -8.05 -43.90 3.36
N MET A 175 -7.83 -43.07 2.33
CA MET A 175 -8.86 -42.17 1.80
C MET A 175 -9.92 -42.91 0.99
N SER A 176 -11.18 -42.59 1.23
CA SER A 176 -12.25 -42.99 0.31
C SER A 176 -12.04 -42.33 -1.06
N LYS A 177 -12.62 -42.88 -2.13
CA LYS A 177 -12.51 -42.33 -3.47
C LYS A 177 -13.04 -40.87 -3.54
N ASP A 178 -14.06 -40.57 -2.75
CA ASP A 178 -14.67 -39.24 -2.72
C ASP A 178 -13.80 -38.24 -1.96
N GLU A 179 -13.24 -38.62 -0.82
CA GLU A 179 -12.28 -37.83 -0.06
C GLU A 179 -11.00 -37.57 -0.86
N LEU A 180 -10.48 -38.61 -1.53
CA LEU A 180 -9.30 -38.49 -2.37
C LEU A 180 -9.54 -37.57 -3.57
N SER A 181 -10.71 -37.66 -4.22
CA SER A 181 -11.08 -36.78 -5.33
C SER A 181 -11.29 -35.34 -4.88
N ALA A 182 -11.82 -35.12 -3.70
CA ALA A 182 -11.96 -33.80 -3.09
C ALA A 182 -10.58 -33.20 -2.72
N TYR A 183 -9.70 -34.02 -2.15
CA TYR A 183 -8.34 -33.62 -1.81
C TYR A 183 -7.53 -33.22 -3.05
N TYR A 184 -7.54 -34.00 -4.12
CA TYR A 184 -6.82 -33.68 -5.35
C TYR A 184 -7.40 -32.43 -6.03
N ARG A 185 -8.73 -32.27 -6.07
CA ARG A 185 -9.34 -31.04 -6.59
C ARG A 185 -8.94 -29.80 -5.79
N HIS A 186 -8.83 -29.93 -4.48
CA HIS A 186 -8.36 -28.84 -3.62
C HIS A 186 -6.90 -28.48 -3.91
N LEU A 187 -6.02 -29.49 -4.04
CA LEU A 187 -4.62 -29.28 -4.40
C LEU A 187 -4.47 -28.61 -5.76
N ASP A 188 -5.18 -29.10 -6.78
CA ASP A 188 -5.15 -28.55 -8.13
C ASP A 188 -5.64 -27.10 -8.14
N ASN A 189 -6.72 -26.80 -7.44
CA ASN A 189 -7.23 -25.43 -7.29
C ASN A 189 -6.21 -24.54 -6.57
N THR A 190 -5.54 -25.03 -5.55
CA THR A 190 -4.54 -24.27 -4.79
C THR A 190 -3.30 -23.94 -5.65
N VAL A 191 -2.84 -24.92 -6.46
CA VAL A 191 -1.74 -24.72 -7.40
C VAL A 191 -2.12 -23.69 -8.46
N ILE A 192 -3.28 -23.87 -9.10
CA ILE A 192 -3.80 -22.94 -10.13
C ILE A 192 -3.93 -21.52 -9.58
N LEU A 193 -4.46 -21.38 -8.37
CA LEU A 193 -4.61 -20.07 -7.73
C LEU A 193 -3.25 -19.43 -7.43
N ARG A 194 -2.28 -20.20 -6.93
CA ARG A 194 -0.92 -19.72 -6.66
C ARG A 194 -0.23 -19.28 -7.96
N ASP A 195 -0.35 -20.05 -9.03
CA ASP A 195 0.20 -19.70 -10.34
C ASP A 195 -0.46 -18.46 -10.93
N ASN A 196 -1.79 -18.31 -10.79
CA ASN A 196 -2.50 -17.13 -11.23
C ASN A 196 -2.07 -15.87 -10.47
N ILE A 197 -1.92 -15.97 -9.14
CA ILE A 197 -1.43 -14.86 -8.30
C ILE A 197 0.00 -14.48 -8.69
N TYR A 198 0.88 -15.47 -8.86
CA TYR A 198 2.26 -15.23 -9.27
C TYR A 198 2.34 -14.54 -10.64
N THR A 199 1.54 -15.01 -11.59
CA THR A 199 1.45 -14.44 -12.93
C THR A 199 0.91 -13.00 -12.90
N SER A 200 -0.23 -12.77 -12.23
CA SER A 200 -0.84 -11.44 -12.12
C SER A 200 0.07 -10.43 -11.40
N ARG A 201 0.79 -10.88 -10.35
CA ARG A 201 1.77 -10.04 -9.65
C ARG A 201 2.96 -9.71 -10.55
N GLY A 202 3.43 -10.69 -11.34
CA GLY A 202 4.50 -10.49 -12.32
C GLY A 202 4.11 -9.52 -13.42
N GLU A 203 2.93 -9.67 -13.99
CA GLU A 203 2.38 -8.78 -15.01
C GLU A 203 2.17 -7.36 -14.46
N GLY A 204 1.55 -7.20 -13.29
CA GLY A 204 1.35 -5.90 -12.65
C GLY A 204 2.66 -5.18 -12.32
N LEU A 205 3.71 -5.93 -11.92
CA LEU A 205 5.04 -5.36 -11.67
C LEU A 205 5.69 -4.86 -12.98
N LEU A 206 5.55 -5.63 -14.06
CA LEU A 206 6.06 -5.24 -15.37
C LEU A 206 5.34 -4.01 -15.92
N GLU A 207 4.00 -4.00 -15.86
CA GLU A 207 3.18 -2.85 -16.27
C GLU A 207 3.48 -1.59 -15.45
N GLY A 208 3.56 -1.73 -14.12
CA GLY A 208 3.89 -0.61 -13.22
C GLY A 208 5.28 -0.05 -13.50
N ARG A 209 6.28 -0.92 -13.78
CA ARG A 209 7.63 -0.50 -14.14
C ARG A 209 7.66 0.21 -15.49
N GLU A 210 6.88 -0.28 -16.46
CA GLU A 210 6.82 0.33 -17.79
C GLU A 210 6.10 1.68 -17.76
N MET A 211 4.99 1.79 -17.02
CA MET A 211 4.28 3.05 -16.79
C MET A 211 5.17 4.07 -16.07
N GLY A 212 5.79 3.69 -14.95
CA GLY A 212 6.70 4.57 -14.22
C GLY A 212 7.90 5.04 -15.05
N ARG A 213 8.42 4.18 -15.96
CA ARG A 213 9.47 4.57 -16.90
C ARG A 213 8.96 5.60 -17.91
N LYS A 214 7.76 5.41 -18.48
CA LYS A 214 7.16 6.34 -19.44
C LYS A 214 6.85 7.69 -18.79
N GLU A 215 6.26 7.68 -17.59
CA GLU A 215 5.97 8.90 -16.83
C GLU A 215 7.24 9.66 -16.44
N GLY A 216 8.25 8.96 -15.92
CA GLY A 216 9.53 9.56 -15.56
C GLY A 216 10.28 10.13 -16.76
N MET A 217 10.20 9.47 -17.93
CA MET A 217 10.78 9.98 -19.17
C MET A 217 10.07 11.24 -19.66
N LEU A 218 8.72 11.26 -19.62
CA LEU A 218 7.93 12.43 -20.01
C LEU A 218 8.17 13.61 -19.07
N GLU A 219 8.16 13.37 -17.77
CA GLU A 219 8.45 14.41 -16.77
C GLU A 219 9.87 14.98 -16.92
N GLY A 220 10.85 14.09 -17.13
CA GLY A 220 12.24 14.49 -17.38
C GLY A 220 12.39 15.32 -18.65
N MET A 221 11.68 14.94 -19.72
CA MET A 221 11.68 15.69 -20.98
C MET A 221 11.04 17.09 -20.83
N LEU A 222 9.89 17.18 -20.13
CA LEU A 222 9.22 18.45 -19.87
C LEU A 222 10.08 19.38 -19.03
N LYS A 223 10.66 18.89 -17.94
CA LYS A 223 11.56 19.67 -17.07
C LYS A 223 12.83 20.11 -17.80
N GLY A 224 13.39 19.24 -18.64
CA GLY A 224 14.55 19.56 -19.47
C GLY A 224 14.26 20.62 -20.51
N MET A 225 13.08 20.56 -21.15
CA MET A 225 12.64 21.53 -22.13
C MET A 225 12.36 22.92 -21.49
N GLU A 226 11.69 22.95 -20.35
CA GLU A 226 11.43 24.16 -19.58
C GLU A 226 12.73 24.83 -19.12
N LYS A 227 13.65 24.07 -18.56
CA LYS A 227 14.96 24.57 -18.12
C LYS A 227 15.77 25.10 -19.30
N GLY A 228 15.83 24.36 -20.42
CA GLY A 228 16.53 24.79 -21.62
C GLY A 228 15.95 26.06 -22.24
N LEU A 229 14.62 26.21 -22.21
CA LEU A 229 13.95 27.43 -22.69
C LEU A 229 14.29 28.63 -21.82
N LEU A 230 14.24 28.48 -20.49
CA LEU A 230 14.58 29.57 -19.56
C LEU A 230 16.04 30.00 -19.69
N GLU A 231 16.97 29.04 -19.71
CA GLU A 231 18.41 29.34 -19.90
C GLU A 231 18.69 29.97 -21.26
N GLY A 232 18.02 29.51 -22.32
CA GLY A 232 18.13 30.11 -23.66
C GLY A 232 17.60 31.53 -23.74
N LEU A 233 16.46 31.82 -23.11
CA LEU A 233 15.89 33.17 -23.05
C LEU A 233 16.78 34.12 -22.24
N GLU A 234 17.28 33.70 -21.10
CA GLU A 234 18.17 34.48 -20.26
C GLU A 234 19.45 34.85 -20.99
N LYS A 235 20.11 33.85 -21.59
CA LYS A 235 21.34 34.04 -22.36
C LYS A 235 21.14 34.93 -23.58
N GLY A 236 20.05 34.69 -24.34
CA GLY A 236 19.71 35.53 -25.50
C GLY A 236 19.40 36.97 -25.10
N ARG A 237 18.79 37.21 -23.96
CA ARG A 237 18.52 38.55 -23.43
C ARG A 237 19.80 39.26 -23.01
N GLU A 238 20.71 38.57 -22.32
CA GLU A 238 22.01 39.16 -21.93
C GLU A 238 22.86 39.50 -23.16
N GLU A 239 23.00 38.58 -24.08
CA GLU A 239 23.76 38.82 -25.35
C GLU A 239 23.15 39.97 -26.16
N GLY A 240 21.82 40.01 -26.28
CA GLY A 240 21.10 41.09 -26.96
C GLY A 240 21.29 42.47 -26.29
N LEU A 241 21.27 42.52 -24.95
CA LEU A 241 21.52 43.78 -24.23
C LEU A 241 22.95 44.27 -24.37
N VAL A 242 23.96 43.39 -24.31
CA VAL A 242 25.37 43.78 -24.51
C VAL A 242 25.57 44.28 -25.90
N LYS A 243 25.14 43.55 -26.93
CA LYS A 243 25.28 43.92 -28.33
C LYS A 243 24.55 45.20 -28.67
N GLY A 244 23.30 45.36 -28.23
CA GLY A 244 22.53 46.58 -28.45
C GLY A 244 23.14 47.81 -27.77
N ARG A 245 23.77 47.65 -26.58
CA ARG A 245 24.50 48.74 -25.91
C ARG A 245 25.79 49.13 -26.65
N GLU A 246 26.53 48.14 -27.14
CA GLU A 246 27.77 48.40 -27.93
C GLU A 246 27.44 49.12 -29.24
N GLU A 247 26.46 48.60 -30.00
CA GLU A 247 26.01 49.18 -31.27
C GLU A 247 25.46 50.62 -31.05
N GLY A 248 24.59 50.81 -30.01
CA GLY A 248 24.04 52.12 -29.68
C GLY A 248 25.12 53.13 -29.28
N LEU A 249 26.14 52.71 -28.51
CA LEU A 249 27.26 53.57 -28.14
C LEU A 249 28.11 53.97 -29.37
N ALA A 250 28.40 53.02 -30.22
CA ALA A 250 29.18 53.26 -31.47
C ALA A 250 28.43 54.20 -32.41
N GLU A 251 27.11 54.00 -32.61
CA GLU A 251 26.26 54.88 -33.41
C GLU A 251 26.14 56.26 -32.80
N GLY A 252 25.92 56.36 -31.49
CA GLY A 252 25.86 57.63 -30.75
C GLY A 252 27.17 58.45 -30.90
N MET A 253 28.33 57.80 -30.76
CA MET A 253 29.63 58.43 -30.96
C MET A 253 29.82 58.90 -32.39
N ARG A 254 29.40 58.11 -33.38
CA ARG A 254 29.51 58.48 -34.80
C ARG A 254 28.63 59.69 -35.11
N ASN A 255 27.39 59.70 -34.62
CA ASN A 255 26.46 60.81 -34.81
C ASN A 255 26.96 62.10 -34.10
N ALA A 256 27.48 61.99 -32.87
CA ALA A 256 28.08 63.10 -32.16
C ALA A 256 29.27 63.70 -32.91
N LYS A 257 30.21 62.85 -33.41
CA LYS A 257 31.34 63.29 -34.23
C LYS A 257 30.88 63.96 -35.52
N ALA A 258 29.87 63.42 -36.20
CA ALA A 258 29.30 64.02 -37.41
C ALA A 258 28.70 65.43 -37.15
N GLN A 259 28.01 65.59 -36.03
CA GLN A 259 27.45 66.92 -35.62
C GLN A 259 28.57 67.89 -35.32
N ILE A 260 29.64 67.50 -34.62
CA ILE A 260 30.80 68.35 -34.33
C ILE A 260 31.48 68.75 -35.65
N VAL A 261 31.73 67.79 -36.58
CA VAL A 261 32.28 68.10 -37.90
C VAL A 261 31.45 69.15 -38.65
N LYS A 262 30.11 68.96 -38.74
CA LYS A 262 29.22 69.87 -39.41
C LYS A 262 29.24 71.28 -38.77
N LYS A 263 29.27 71.39 -37.43
CA LYS A 263 29.31 72.61 -36.71
C LYS A 263 30.63 73.40 -36.89
N LEU A 264 31.75 72.67 -36.82
CA LEU A 264 33.07 73.28 -37.04
C LEU A 264 33.26 73.75 -38.47
N MET A 265 32.82 72.94 -39.44
CA MET A 265 32.85 73.39 -40.88
C MET A 265 32.00 74.63 -41.13
N SER A 266 30.79 74.67 -40.57
CA SER A 266 29.90 75.85 -40.69
C SER A 266 30.47 77.11 -40.05
N SER A 267 31.34 76.96 -39.03
CA SER A 267 32.06 78.05 -38.39
C SER A 267 33.34 78.51 -39.11
N GLY A 268 33.68 77.87 -40.23
CA GLY A 268 34.85 78.25 -41.02
C GLY A 268 36.17 77.69 -40.51
N ALA A 269 36.13 76.58 -39.64
CA ALA A 269 37.33 75.94 -39.16
C ALA A 269 38.04 75.21 -40.32
N ASN A 270 39.37 75.25 -40.31
CA ASN A 270 40.13 74.47 -41.29
C ASN A 270 40.10 72.97 -41.00
N ILE A 271 40.36 72.14 -42.00
CA ILE A 271 40.21 70.68 -41.91
C ILE A 271 41.17 70.05 -40.87
N ASP A 272 42.39 70.66 -40.75
CA ASP A 272 43.40 70.14 -39.78
C ASP A 272 42.90 70.34 -38.32
N LEU A 273 42.26 71.42 -37.99
CA LEU A 273 41.66 71.67 -36.68
C LEU A 273 40.52 70.65 -36.41
N ILE A 274 39.72 70.36 -37.44
CA ILE A 274 38.61 69.39 -37.30
C ILE A 274 39.16 68.01 -37.09
N MET A 275 40.23 67.63 -37.76
CA MET A 275 40.92 66.34 -37.55
C MET A 275 41.45 66.22 -36.12
N ASP A 276 42.10 67.29 -35.62
CA ASP A 276 42.68 67.31 -34.26
C ASP A 276 41.60 67.20 -33.15
N VAL A 277 40.51 67.92 -33.32
CA VAL A 277 39.39 67.92 -32.35
C VAL A 277 38.59 66.61 -32.36
N THR A 278 38.36 66.01 -33.50
CA THR A 278 37.47 64.84 -33.65
C THR A 278 38.21 63.48 -33.68
N GLY A 279 39.52 63.52 -33.92
CA GLY A 279 40.33 62.33 -34.14
C GLY A 279 39.95 61.56 -35.41
N LEU A 280 39.30 62.23 -36.41
CA LEU A 280 38.90 61.62 -37.69
C LEU A 280 39.92 62.02 -38.76
N THR A 281 40.10 61.12 -39.69
CA THR A 281 40.89 61.37 -40.89
C THR A 281 40.14 62.31 -41.87
N GLU A 282 40.85 63.00 -42.74
CA GLU A 282 40.25 63.82 -43.77
C GLU A 282 39.21 63.08 -44.62
N VAL A 283 39.47 61.84 -44.97
CA VAL A 283 38.55 60.99 -45.71
C VAL A 283 37.26 60.72 -44.95
N GLU A 284 37.34 60.43 -43.62
CA GLU A 284 36.19 60.23 -42.77
C GLU A 284 35.39 61.53 -42.58
N ILE A 285 36.04 62.65 -42.38
CA ILE A 285 35.39 63.97 -42.33
C ILE A 285 34.60 64.25 -43.60
N ARG A 286 35.21 64.04 -44.78
CA ARG A 286 34.54 64.22 -46.08
C ARG A 286 33.37 63.25 -46.31
N SER A 287 33.39 62.07 -45.70
CA SER A 287 32.28 61.10 -45.77
C SER A 287 31.10 61.44 -44.87
N LEU A 288 31.25 62.30 -43.89
CA LEU A 288 30.21 62.75 -42.93
C LEU A 288 29.51 64.06 -43.38
N LEU A 289 30.01 64.69 -44.43
CA LEU A 289 29.40 65.88 -45.03
C LEU A 289 28.45 65.51 -46.17
#